data_ba193eb52dd3dbe32653f2c938a0ca1a
#
_entry.id   ba193eb52dd3dbe32653f2c938a0ca1a
#
_cell.length_a   1.000
_cell.length_b   1.000
_cell.length_c   1.000
_cell.angle_alpha   90.00
_cell.angle_beta   90.00
_cell.angle_gamma   90.00
#
_symmetry.space_group_name_H-M   'P 1'
#
loop_
_entity.id
_entity.type
_entity.pdbx_description
1 polymer ?
#
loop_
_entity_poly.entity_id
_entity_poly.type
_entity_poly.pdbx_seq_one_letter_code
_entity_poly.pdbx_strand_id
1 'polypeptide(L)'
;MHLQSATQYERIENVASFVGEDGSGSFGIRARHARTMTALTYGLARYRLQDNSWRYLAFPRGILYFADNALYISTRRFLHDADYQRISKGLLEQLLKEEEELRVIRESLHRLEQEMFRRLWQMGRRGAGT
;
A
#
# COMPACT_ATOMS: atom_id res chain seq x y z
N MET A 1 -13.55 13.38 1.32
CA MET A 1 -12.39 12.47 1.21
C MET A 1 -12.03 12.27 -0.26
N HIS A 2 -10.78 12.40 -0.58
CA HIS A 2 -10.27 12.22 -1.93
C HIS A 2 -9.35 11.00 -1.97
N LEU A 3 -9.67 10.06 -2.86
CA LEU A 3 -8.85 8.87 -3.09
C LEU A 3 -8.21 8.99 -4.47
N GLN A 4 -6.90 8.92 -4.51
CA GLN A 4 -6.15 9.07 -5.75
C GLN A 4 -5.15 7.93 -5.94
N SER A 5 -5.16 7.35 -7.13
CA SER A 5 -4.12 6.44 -7.60
C SER A 5 -3.56 6.94 -8.94
N ALA A 6 -2.63 6.20 -9.52
CA ALA A 6 -2.07 6.56 -10.81
C ALA A 6 -3.12 6.59 -11.94
N THR A 7 -4.18 5.78 -11.80
CA THR A 7 -5.20 5.58 -12.86
C THR A 7 -6.62 5.90 -12.44
N GLN A 8 -6.86 6.14 -11.13
CA GLN A 8 -8.18 6.34 -10.59
C GLN A 8 -8.22 7.55 -9.66
N TYR A 9 -9.35 8.22 -9.65
CA TYR A 9 -9.66 9.27 -8.69
C TYR A 9 -11.12 9.15 -8.27
N GLU A 10 -11.36 9.12 -6.96
CA GLU A 10 -12.69 9.14 -6.39
C GLU A 10 -12.81 10.24 -5.34
N ARG A 11 -13.89 10.99 -5.41
CA ARG A 11 -14.27 11.93 -4.36
C ARG A 11 -15.48 11.39 -3.62
N ILE A 12 -15.32 11.20 -2.31
CA ILE A 12 -16.36 10.66 -1.45
C ILE A 12 -16.79 11.76 -0.48
N GLU A 13 -18.07 12.11 -0.55
CA GLU A 13 -18.66 13.15 0.30
C GLU A 13 -19.32 12.55 1.54
N ASN A 14 -19.62 13.41 2.53
CA ASN A 14 -20.33 13.03 3.76
C ASN A 14 -19.61 11.97 4.59
N VAL A 15 -18.28 12.00 4.61
CA VAL A 15 -17.47 11.15 5.47
C VAL A 15 -17.43 11.76 6.87
N ALA A 16 -17.86 10.99 7.86
CA ALA A 16 -17.88 11.43 9.26
C ALA A 16 -16.60 11.08 10.01
N SER A 17 -15.99 9.94 9.69
CA SER A 17 -14.73 9.52 10.32
C SER A 17 -13.97 8.55 9.43
N PHE A 18 -12.66 8.53 9.60
CA PHE A 18 -11.75 7.61 8.93
C PHE A 18 -10.87 6.91 9.95
N VAL A 19 -10.65 5.62 9.77
CA VAL A 19 -9.75 4.82 10.60
C VAL A 19 -8.76 4.10 9.71
N GLY A 20 -7.48 4.32 9.95
CA GLY A 20 -6.40 3.70 9.19
C GLY A 20 -5.28 3.22 10.10
N GLU A 21 -4.22 2.71 9.50
CA GLU A 21 -3.02 2.29 10.21
C GLU A 21 -1.77 2.89 9.57
N ASP A 22 -0.84 3.32 10.41
CA ASP A 22 0.50 3.72 10.02
C ASP A 22 1.54 2.96 10.84
N GLY A 23 2.80 3.32 10.72
CA GLY A 23 3.88 2.65 11.46
C GLY A 23 3.75 2.73 12.98
N SER A 24 2.95 3.67 13.50
CA SER A 24 2.71 3.82 14.94
C SER A 24 1.47 3.06 15.44
N GLY A 25 0.68 2.48 14.55
CA GLY A 25 -0.54 1.73 14.87
C GLY A 25 -1.80 2.31 14.25
N SER A 26 -2.95 1.94 14.78
CA SER A 26 -4.24 2.43 14.33
C SER A 26 -4.47 3.87 14.77
N PHE A 27 -5.10 4.66 13.91
CA PHE A 27 -5.47 6.04 14.19
C PHE A 27 -6.82 6.39 13.57
N GLY A 28 -7.46 7.41 14.10
CA GLY A 28 -8.73 7.91 13.57
C GLY A 28 -8.65 9.39 13.21
N ILE A 29 -9.38 9.78 12.18
CA ILE A 29 -9.51 11.18 11.76
C ILE A 29 -11.01 11.52 11.70
N ARG A 30 -11.39 12.57 12.40
CA ARG A 30 -12.73 13.14 12.37
C ARG A 30 -12.68 14.57 11.85
N ALA A 31 -13.83 15.14 11.59
CA ALA A 31 -13.95 16.55 11.23
C ALA A 31 -13.14 17.44 12.18
N ARG A 32 -12.50 18.44 11.64
CA ARG A 32 -11.67 19.42 12.39
C ARG A 32 -10.42 18.82 13.05
N HIS A 33 -10.01 17.63 12.65
CA HIS A 33 -8.74 17.07 13.10
C HIS A 33 -7.59 18.02 12.76
N ALA A 34 -6.54 18.02 13.56
CA ALA A 34 -5.34 18.79 13.27
C ALA A 34 -4.72 18.36 11.95
N ARG A 35 -4.01 19.28 11.30
CA ARG A 35 -3.25 18.98 10.08
C ARG A 35 -2.31 17.82 10.36
N THR A 36 -2.39 16.81 9.50
CA THR A 36 -1.57 15.62 9.66
C THR A 36 -1.16 15.04 8.30
N MET A 37 0.02 14.44 8.26
CA MET A 37 0.50 13.68 7.13
C MET A 37 1.16 12.42 7.67
N THR A 38 0.80 11.28 7.12
CA THR A 38 1.37 10.01 7.55
C THR A 38 1.43 9.01 6.40
N ALA A 39 2.35 8.06 6.52
CA ALA A 39 2.46 6.96 5.57
C ALA A 39 1.60 5.80 6.06
N LEU A 40 0.62 5.41 5.24
CA LEU A 40 -0.25 4.30 5.54
C LEU A 40 0.46 2.98 5.26
N THR A 41 0.30 2.04 6.16
CA THR A 41 0.82 0.68 5.99
C THR A 41 -0.13 -0.15 5.14
N TYR A 42 0.36 -1.29 4.65
CA TYR A 42 -0.42 -2.24 3.89
C TYR A 42 -1.61 -2.73 4.73
N GLY A 43 -2.79 -2.71 4.16
CA GLY A 43 -3.95 -3.27 4.85
C GLY A 43 -5.29 -2.65 4.51
N LEU A 44 -6.18 -2.77 5.47
CA LEU A 44 -7.54 -2.27 5.41
C LEU A 44 -7.69 -0.99 6.19
N ALA A 45 -8.34 -0.02 5.57
CA ALA A 45 -8.87 1.15 6.24
C ALA A 45 -10.40 1.12 6.15
N ARG A 46 -11.04 1.87 7.02
CA ARG A 46 -12.49 2.00 7.00
C ARG A 46 -12.89 3.44 7.24
N TYR A 47 -14.02 3.83 6.70
CA TYR A 47 -14.59 5.13 6.99
C TYR A 47 -16.09 5.01 7.19
N ARG A 48 -16.62 5.90 7.99
CA ARG A 48 -18.04 5.96 8.30
C ARG A 48 -18.62 7.20 7.63
N LEU A 49 -19.73 7.00 6.93
CA LEU A 49 -20.51 8.09 6.37
C LEU A 49 -21.43 8.72 7.44
N GLN A 50 -21.95 9.89 7.14
CA GLN A 50 -22.84 10.60 8.08
C GLN A 50 -24.14 9.86 8.37
N ASP A 51 -24.55 8.94 7.52
CA ASP A 51 -25.69 8.05 7.75
C ASP A 51 -25.35 6.84 8.62
N ASN A 52 -24.15 6.79 9.21
CA ASN A 52 -23.59 5.71 10.02
C ASN A 52 -23.27 4.42 9.26
N SER A 53 -23.31 4.43 7.95
CA SER A 53 -22.86 3.27 7.17
C SER A 53 -21.33 3.24 7.07
N TRP A 54 -20.77 2.04 7.12
CA TRP A 54 -19.33 1.80 7.00
C TRP A 54 -18.95 1.39 5.59
N ARG A 55 -17.81 1.86 5.15
CA ARG A 55 -17.18 1.49 3.88
C ARG A 55 -15.73 1.12 4.15
N TYR A 56 -15.17 0.31 3.27
CA TYR A 56 -13.84 -0.27 3.45
C TYR A 56 -12.96 0.04 2.26
N LEU A 57 -11.69 0.28 2.55
CA LEU A 57 -10.63 0.51 1.58
C LEU A 57 -9.51 -0.47 1.84
N ALA A 58 -8.94 -0.99 0.76
CA ALA A 58 -7.73 -1.80 0.83
C ALA A 58 -6.69 -1.21 -0.11
N PHE A 59 -5.46 -1.08 0.36
CA PHE A 59 -4.36 -0.53 -0.43
C PHE A 59 -3.02 -1.08 0.06
N PRO A 60 -2.02 -1.20 -0.85
CA PRO A 60 -0.71 -1.73 -0.45
C PRO A 60 0.06 -0.76 0.44
N ARG A 61 0.13 0.49 0.04
CA ARG A 61 0.73 1.58 0.81
C ARG A 61 0.15 2.88 0.28
N GLY A 62 0.22 3.91 1.09
CA GLY A 62 -0.25 5.21 0.66
C GLY A 62 0.22 6.31 1.56
N ILE A 63 -0.04 7.53 1.14
CA ILE A 63 0.20 8.73 1.94
C ILE A 63 -1.15 9.35 2.22
N LEU A 64 -1.38 9.61 3.50
CA LEU A 64 -2.56 10.31 3.97
C LEU A 64 -2.18 11.74 4.32
N TYR A 65 -2.97 12.68 3.85
CA TYR A 65 -2.82 14.09 4.17
C TYR A 65 -4.18 14.67 4.56
N PHE A 66 -4.23 15.29 5.73
CA PHE A 66 -5.43 15.98 6.21
C PHE A 66 -5.09 17.43 6.54
N ALA A 67 -5.82 18.35 5.93
CA ALA A 67 -5.70 19.78 6.17
C ALA A 67 -7.00 20.47 5.76
N ASP A 68 -7.34 21.55 6.46
CA ASP A 68 -8.51 22.37 6.15
C ASP A 68 -9.81 21.55 6.02
N ASN A 69 -9.96 20.57 6.92
CA ASN A 69 -11.10 19.65 6.98
C ASN A 69 -11.27 18.79 5.71
N ALA A 70 -10.20 18.57 4.96
CA ALA A 70 -10.19 17.73 3.77
C ALA A 70 -9.15 16.62 3.91
N LEU A 71 -9.58 15.38 3.61
CA LEU A 71 -8.73 14.20 3.68
C LEU A 71 -8.34 13.76 2.27
N TYR A 72 -7.05 13.58 2.06
CA TYR A 72 -6.48 13.13 0.80
C TYR A 72 -5.70 11.86 1.04
N ILE A 73 -5.98 10.82 0.26
CA ILE A 73 -5.23 9.57 0.28
C ILE A 73 -4.69 9.33 -1.12
N SER A 74 -3.36 9.25 -1.22
CA SER A 74 -2.66 8.91 -2.45
C SER A 74 -2.04 7.54 -2.30
N THR A 75 -2.37 6.64 -3.19
CA THR A 75 -1.89 5.27 -3.17
C THR A 75 -1.62 4.79 -4.59
N ARG A 76 -0.82 3.77 -4.73
CA ARG A 76 -0.52 3.17 -6.03
C ARG A 76 -1.77 2.56 -6.66
N ARG A 77 -2.59 1.89 -5.86
CA ARG A 77 -3.89 1.33 -6.24
C ARG A 77 -4.72 1.11 -4.99
N PHE A 78 -6.01 1.02 -5.15
CA PHE A 78 -6.91 0.76 -4.03
C PHE A 78 -8.10 -0.08 -4.48
N LEU A 79 -8.68 -0.81 -3.52
CA LEU A 79 -9.96 -1.46 -3.62
C LEU A 79 -10.94 -0.75 -2.69
N HIS A 80 -12.17 -0.59 -3.13
CA HIS A 80 -13.20 0.12 -2.38
C HIS A 80 -14.50 -0.68 -2.41
N ASP A 81 -15.00 -1.05 -1.25
CA ASP A 81 -16.22 -1.85 -1.13
C ASP A 81 -16.98 -1.52 0.16
N ALA A 82 -18.29 -1.72 0.11
CA ALA A 82 -19.14 -1.65 1.28
C ALA A 82 -19.17 -2.95 2.09
N ASP A 83 -18.74 -4.05 1.50
CA ASP A 83 -18.76 -5.39 2.12
C ASP A 83 -17.36 -5.74 2.62
N TYR A 84 -17.23 -5.85 3.95
CA TYR A 84 -15.98 -6.19 4.62
C TYR A 84 -15.42 -7.55 4.16
N GLN A 85 -16.29 -8.56 4.03
CA GLN A 85 -15.83 -9.90 3.65
C GLN A 85 -15.28 -9.92 2.23
N ARG A 86 -15.93 -9.23 1.32
CA ARG A 86 -15.49 -9.12 -0.07
C ARG A 86 -14.14 -8.44 -0.20
N ILE A 87 -13.96 -7.31 0.49
CA ILE A 87 -12.72 -6.57 0.42
C ILE A 87 -11.57 -7.30 1.13
N SER A 88 -11.85 -7.98 2.23
CA SER A 88 -10.86 -8.79 2.94
C SER A 88 -10.37 -9.95 2.08
N LYS A 89 -11.27 -10.61 1.37
CA LYS A 89 -10.92 -11.68 0.44
C LYS A 89 -10.10 -11.14 -0.74
N GLY A 90 -10.52 -10.03 -1.33
CA GLY A 90 -9.79 -9.39 -2.41
C GLY A 90 -8.39 -8.95 -1.98
N LEU A 91 -8.26 -8.40 -0.78
CA LEU A 91 -6.97 -8.02 -0.21
C LEU A 91 -6.06 -9.23 0.00
N LEU A 92 -6.59 -10.32 0.53
CA LEU A 92 -5.82 -11.54 0.75
C LEU A 92 -5.33 -12.14 -0.57
N GLU A 93 -6.18 -12.22 -1.58
CA GLU A 93 -5.81 -12.69 -2.92
C GLU A 93 -4.73 -11.81 -3.54
N GLN A 94 -4.85 -10.50 -3.39
CA GLN A 94 -3.87 -9.53 -3.88
C GLN A 94 -2.53 -9.69 -3.17
N LEU A 95 -2.54 -9.89 -1.85
CA LEU A 95 -1.35 -10.16 -1.04
C LEU A 95 -0.60 -11.39 -1.52
N LEU A 96 -1.33 -12.49 -1.67
CA LEU A 96 -0.75 -13.76 -2.10
C LEU A 96 -0.12 -13.64 -3.49
N LYS A 97 -0.78 -12.92 -4.39
CA LYS A 97 -0.25 -12.65 -5.72
C LYS A 97 1.03 -11.82 -5.68
N GLU A 98 1.06 -10.77 -4.89
CA GLU A 98 2.24 -9.90 -4.75
C GLU A 98 3.40 -10.64 -4.09
N GLU A 99 3.14 -11.47 -3.09
CA GLU A 99 4.18 -12.31 -2.48
C GLU A 99 4.79 -13.28 -3.49
N GLU A 100 3.97 -13.89 -4.34
CA GLU A 100 4.44 -14.79 -5.39
C GLU A 100 5.30 -14.06 -6.41
N GLU A 101 4.88 -12.88 -6.85
CA GLU A 101 5.66 -12.03 -7.76
C GLU A 101 7.01 -11.64 -7.15
N LEU A 102 7.02 -11.26 -5.87
CA LEU A 102 8.25 -10.93 -5.14
C LEU A 102 9.16 -12.14 -4.99
N ARG A 103 8.61 -13.33 -4.75
CA ARG A 103 9.38 -14.57 -4.68
C ARG A 103 10.09 -14.86 -5.99
N VAL A 104 9.39 -14.72 -7.10
CA VAL A 104 9.97 -14.92 -8.44
C VAL A 104 11.11 -13.93 -8.71
N ILE A 105 10.91 -12.66 -8.34
CA ILE A 105 11.93 -11.62 -8.50
C ILE A 105 13.17 -11.94 -7.64
N ARG A 106 12.99 -12.35 -6.40
CA ARG A 106 14.11 -12.74 -5.51
C ARG A 106 14.89 -13.91 -6.08
N GLU A 107 14.22 -14.93 -6.58
CA GLU A 107 14.87 -16.08 -7.22
C GLU A 107 15.67 -15.65 -8.46
N SER A 108 15.12 -14.78 -9.28
CA SER A 108 15.81 -14.25 -10.45
C SER A 108 17.05 -13.44 -10.09
N LEU A 109 16.95 -12.58 -9.08
CA LEU A 109 18.08 -11.79 -8.57
C LEU A 109 19.17 -12.69 -7.99
N HIS A 110 18.78 -13.73 -7.27
CA HIS A 110 19.73 -14.68 -6.69
C HIS A 110 20.52 -15.42 -7.77
N ARG A 111 19.86 -15.87 -8.84
CA ARG A 111 20.53 -16.47 -10.00
C ARG A 111 21.50 -15.51 -10.67
N LEU A 112 21.10 -14.25 -10.84
CA LEU A 112 21.96 -13.22 -11.43
C LEU A 112 23.19 -12.97 -10.56
N GLU A 113 23.04 -12.89 -9.25
CA GLU A 113 24.16 -12.75 -8.32
C GLU A 113 25.14 -13.92 -8.45
N GLN A 114 24.63 -15.14 -8.45
CA GLN A 114 25.48 -16.33 -8.59
C GLN A 114 26.25 -16.33 -9.90
N GLU A 115 25.60 -15.95 -10.98
CA GLU A 115 26.25 -15.88 -12.30
C GLU A 115 27.31 -14.78 -12.34
N MET A 116 27.03 -13.62 -11.74
CA MET A 116 27.99 -12.52 -11.63
C MET A 116 29.23 -12.95 -10.82
N PHE A 117 29.04 -13.59 -9.67
CA PHE A 117 30.14 -14.09 -8.85
C PHE A 117 30.98 -15.09 -9.61
N ARG A 118 30.36 -16.01 -10.34
CA ARG A 118 31.08 -16.99 -11.15
C ARG A 118 31.92 -16.33 -12.22
N ARG A 119 31.39 -15.34 -12.93
CA ARG A 119 32.12 -14.58 -13.94
C ARG A 119 33.28 -13.78 -13.35
N LEU A 120 33.07 -13.11 -12.23
CA LEU A 120 34.12 -12.39 -11.52
C LEU A 120 35.23 -13.33 -11.05
N TRP A 121 34.87 -14.49 -10.55
CA TRP A 121 35.83 -15.53 -10.15
C TRP A 121 36.69 -15.99 -11.35
N GLN A 122 36.09 -16.26 -12.48
CA GLN A 122 36.81 -16.66 -13.73
C GLN A 122 37.73 -15.54 -14.20
N MET A 123 37.29 -14.31 -14.17
CA MET A 123 38.13 -13.16 -14.52
C MET A 123 39.31 -13.00 -13.55
N GLY A 124 39.10 -13.17 -12.27
CA GLY A 124 40.16 -13.14 -11.27
C GLY A 124 41.21 -14.24 -11.49
N ARG A 125 40.79 -15.44 -11.83
CA ARG A 125 41.68 -16.54 -12.13
C ARG A 125 42.50 -16.27 -13.38
N ARG A 126 41.91 -15.71 -14.42
CA ARG A 126 42.63 -15.33 -15.63
C ARG A 126 43.66 -14.23 -15.38
N GLY A 127 43.29 -13.23 -14.57
CA GLY A 127 44.21 -12.18 -14.14
C GLY A 127 45.38 -12.69 -13.33
N ALA A 128 45.13 -13.67 -12.47
CA ALA A 128 46.18 -14.27 -11.62
C ALA A 128 47.10 -15.22 -12.40
N GLY A 129 46.66 -15.75 -13.54
CA GLY A 129 47.42 -16.63 -14.40
C GLY A 129 48.37 -15.94 -15.37
N THR A 130 48.34 -14.65 -15.40
CA THR A 130 49.24 -13.84 -16.20
C THR A 130 50.28 -13.18 -15.32
#